data_eb58fccda168db5f9b0aa62775cc0f5f
#
_entry.id   eb58fccda168db5f9b0aa62775cc0f5f
#
_cell.length_a   1.000
_cell.length_b   1.000
_cell.length_c   1.000
_cell.angle_alpha   90.00
_cell.angle_beta   90.00
_cell.angle_gamma   90.00
#
_symmetry.space_group_name_H-M   'P 1'
#
loop_
_entity.id
_entity.type
_entity.pdbx_description
1 polymer ?
#
loop_
_entity_poly.entity_id
_entity_poly.type
_entity_poly.pdbx_seq_one_letter_code
_entity_poly.pdbx_strand_id
1 'polypeptide(L)'
;VRANGRIPLIIGRQLTDKSREALGLETSDVFRRPDTSDASKSGYTLAQKMVGKACGVEGIRPGTYCEPRMTTVGSQDTTGPMTRDELKELACLGFSADLVMQSFCHTAAYPKPVDIETQHNLPDFIMNRGGVSLRPGDGIIHSWMNRMLLPDTVGTGGDSHTRFPIGISFPAGSGLVAFAATLGVMPLDMPESVLVRFKGEMQPGITLRDLVNAIPYAALQKGLLTIDKDGKKNVFSGRCLEIEGLPNMKVEQAFELSDASAERSASGCTVKLNEEPILEYLKSNIVML
;
A
#
# COMPACT_ATOMS: atom_id res chain seq x y z
N VAL A 1 14.14 8.78 -21.35
CA VAL A 1 14.19 9.84 -22.36
C VAL A 1 13.46 9.42 -23.63
N ARG A 2 13.77 8.25 -24.25
CA ARG A 2 13.11 7.80 -25.50
C ARG A 2 11.62 7.49 -25.34
N ALA A 3 11.19 7.00 -24.17
CA ALA A 3 9.80 6.68 -23.86
C ALA A 3 9.03 7.85 -23.24
N ASN A 4 9.63 9.02 -23.12
CA ASN A 4 9.04 10.21 -22.51
C ASN A 4 8.63 10.04 -21.03
N GLY A 5 9.27 9.13 -20.30
CA GLY A 5 9.09 8.92 -18.87
C GLY A 5 8.90 7.46 -18.45
N ARG A 6 8.82 7.22 -17.12
CA ARG A 6 8.64 5.87 -16.55
C ARG A 6 7.27 5.28 -16.91
N ILE A 7 6.23 6.07 -16.76
CA ILE A 7 4.85 5.63 -17.00
C ILE A 7 4.64 5.14 -18.45
N PRO A 8 4.93 5.95 -19.49
CA PRO A 8 4.84 5.47 -20.88
C PRO A 8 5.72 4.26 -21.17
N LEU A 9 6.89 4.15 -20.54
CA LEU A 9 7.78 2.99 -20.69
C LEU A 9 7.13 1.71 -20.17
N ILE A 10 6.55 1.77 -18.97
CA ILE A 10 5.90 0.60 -18.34
C ILE A 10 4.66 0.21 -19.13
N ILE A 11 3.83 1.17 -19.54
CA ILE A 11 2.64 0.91 -20.37
C ILE A 11 3.05 0.21 -21.67
N GLY A 12 3.99 0.79 -22.41
CA GLY A 12 4.44 0.23 -23.69
C GLY A 12 5.01 -1.18 -23.53
N ARG A 13 5.84 -1.39 -22.51
CA ARG A 13 6.40 -2.72 -22.21
C ARG A 13 5.30 -3.73 -21.86
N GLN A 14 4.42 -3.42 -20.94
CA GLN A 14 3.37 -4.37 -20.50
C GLN A 14 2.38 -4.71 -21.62
N LEU A 15 1.93 -3.73 -22.40
CA LEU A 15 1.05 -3.99 -23.54
C LEU A 15 1.74 -4.87 -24.58
N THR A 16 3.02 -4.60 -24.87
CA THR A 16 3.81 -5.41 -25.80
C THR A 16 3.99 -6.82 -25.27
N ASP A 17 4.39 -7.00 -24.01
CA ASP A 17 4.60 -8.30 -23.39
C ASP A 17 3.29 -9.13 -23.37
N LYS A 18 2.16 -8.55 -22.94
CA LYS A 18 0.85 -9.21 -22.95
C LYS A 18 0.41 -9.61 -24.38
N SER A 19 0.64 -8.75 -25.37
CA SER A 19 0.31 -9.06 -26.75
C SER A 19 1.18 -10.19 -27.30
N ARG A 20 2.47 -10.21 -26.97
CA ARG A 20 3.39 -11.28 -27.39
C ARG A 20 3.05 -12.60 -26.71
N GLU A 21 2.75 -12.57 -25.41
CA GLU A 21 2.29 -13.75 -24.65
C GLU A 21 1.03 -14.36 -25.26
N ALA A 22 0.04 -13.53 -25.63
CA ALA A 22 -1.18 -13.97 -26.30
C ALA A 22 -0.93 -14.63 -27.66
N LEU A 23 0.19 -14.30 -28.30
CA LEU A 23 0.65 -14.88 -29.58
C LEU A 23 1.63 -16.05 -29.38
N GLY A 24 1.92 -16.46 -28.15
CA GLY A 24 2.88 -17.52 -27.83
C GLY A 24 4.34 -17.12 -28.08
N LEU A 25 4.64 -15.82 -28.10
CA LEU A 25 5.99 -15.26 -28.29
C LEU A 25 6.65 -14.89 -26.96
N GLU A 26 7.96 -14.99 -26.88
CA GLU A 26 8.72 -14.53 -25.71
C GLU A 26 8.58 -13.00 -25.48
N THR A 27 8.86 -12.56 -24.24
CA THR A 27 8.85 -11.13 -23.89
C THR A 27 9.85 -10.34 -24.71
N SER A 28 9.56 -9.06 -24.96
CA SER A 28 10.43 -8.18 -25.76
C SER A 28 11.63 -7.70 -24.94
N ASP A 29 12.80 -7.65 -25.52
CA ASP A 29 14.05 -7.08 -25.01
C ASP A 29 14.22 -5.59 -25.36
N VAL A 30 13.35 -5.03 -26.21
CA VAL A 30 13.39 -3.62 -26.64
C VAL A 30 13.21 -2.64 -25.47
N PHE A 31 12.43 -3.04 -24.46
CA PHE A 31 12.14 -2.19 -23.32
C PHE A 31 13.05 -2.48 -22.15
N ARG A 32 13.61 -1.39 -21.57
CA ARG A 32 14.37 -1.51 -20.33
C ARG A 32 13.50 -2.06 -19.21
N ARG A 33 14.02 -3.05 -18.50
CA ARG A 33 13.41 -3.64 -17.28
C ARG A 33 14.14 -3.13 -16.04
N PRO A 34 13.51 -3.13 -14.86
CA PRO A 34 14.20 -2.88 -13.60
C PRO A 34 15.38 -3.86 -13.43
N ASP A 35 16.51 -3.34 -12.99
CA ASP A 35 17.62 -4.16 -12.53
C ASP A 35 17.53 -4.28 -11.01
N THR A 36 17.12 -5.45 -10.56
CA THR A 36 16.93 -5.78 -9.14
C THR A 36 18.03 -6.71 -8.63
N SER A 37 19.13 -6.86 -9.36
CA SER A 37 20.27 -7.67 -8.95
C SER A 37 20.86 -7.17 -7.64
N ASP A 38 21.20 -8.08 -6.74
CA ASP A 38 21.84 -7.79 -5.45
C ASP A 38 23.13 -8.59 -5.31
N ALA A 39 24.24 -7.88 -5.18
CA ALA A 39 25.56 -8.48 -4.90
C ALA A 39 25.81 -8.70 -3.38
N SER A 40 24.93 -8.21 -2.51
CA SER A 40 25.09 -8.33 -1.07
C SER A 40 24.76 -9.74 -0.58
N LYS A 41 25.59 -10.25 0.35
CA LYS A 41 25.33 -11.52 1.04
C LYS A 41 24.50 -11.36 2.32
N SER A 42 24.10 -10.13 2.70
CA SER A 42 23.29 -9.89 3.88
C SER A 42 21.84 -10.26 3.63
N GLY A 43 21.15 -10.75 4.69
CA GLY A 43 19.71 -11.04 4.63
C GLY A 43 18.87 -9.78 4.31
N TYR A 44 17.63 -10.00 3.92
CA TYR A 44 16.66 -8.94 3.66
C TYR A 44 15.76 -8.71 4.87
N THR A 45 15.32 -7.48 5.06
CA THR A 45 14.28 -7.15 6.04
C THR A 45 12.90 -7.63 5.57
N LEU A 46 11.90 -7.58 6.45
CA LEU A 46 10.55 -8.04 6.10
C LEU A 46 9.96 -7.23 4.94
N ALA A 47 10.05 -5.90 5.00
CA ALA A 47 9.59 -5.03 3.92
C ALA A 47 10.31 -5.31 2.59
N GLN A 48 11.63 -5.50 2.63
CA GLN A 48 12.42 -5.84 1.44
C GLN A 48 12.01 -7.18 0.81
N LYS A 49 11.68 -8.17 1.64
CA LYS A 49 11.19 -9.48 1.17
C LYS A 49 9.80 -9.39 0.55
N MET A 50 8.88 -8.64 1.17
CA MET A 50 7.52 -8.44 0.63
C MET A 50 7.56 -7.77 -0.74
N VAL A 51 8.32 -6.68 -0.86
CA VAL A 51 8.49 -5.97 -2.14
C VAL A 51 9.23 -6.86 -3.15
N GLY A 52 10.25 -7.62 -2.70
CA GLY A 52 10.96 -8.59 -3.55
C GLY A 52 10.02 -9.65 -4.12
N LYS A 53 9.20 -10.28 -3.27
CA LYS A 53 8.19 -11.26 -3.68
C LYS A 53 7.23 -10.66 -4.73
N ALA A 54 6.78 -9.40 -4.54
CA ALA A 54 5.94 -8.71 -5.49
C ALA A 54 6.64 -8.35 -6.81
N CYS A 55 7.98 -8.35 -6.84
CA CYS A 55 8.81 -8.19 -8.03
C CYS A 55 9.30 -9.53 -8.63
N GLY A 56 8.94 -10.67 -8.02
CA GLY A 56 9.40 -11.99 -8.47
C GLY A 56 10.87 -12.31 -8.10
N VAL A 57 11.42 -11.63 -7.07
CA VAL A 57 12.79 -11.84 -6.55
C VAL A 57 12.78 -12.02 -5.04
N GLU A 58 13.90 -12.46 -4.45
CA GLU A 58 14.00 -12.73 -3.01
C GLU A 58 13.81 -11.47 -2.15
N GLY A 59 14.33 -10.34 -2.59
CA GLY A 59 14.23 -9.07 -1.88
C GLY A 59 14.74 -7.89 -2.72
N ILE A 60 14.35 -6.68 -2.33
CA ILE A 60 14.79 -5.44 -2.97
C ILE A 60 15.54 -4.58 -1.95
N ARG A 61 16.75 -4.13 -2.30
CA ARG A 61 17.54 -3.23 -1.45
C ARG A 61 17.04 -1.78 -1.49
N PRO A 62 17.21 -1.01 -0.39
CA PRO A 62 16.90 0.41 -0.39
C PRO A 62 17.62 1.16 -1.51
N GLY A 63 16.91 2.10 -2.14
CA GLY A 63 17.41 2.88 -3.27
C GLY A 63 17.34 2.17 -4.63
N THR A 64 16.96 0.89 -4.66
CA THR A 64 16.78 0.16 -5.92
C THR A 64 15.41 0.49 -6.51
N TYR A 65 15.40 0.86 -7.79
CA TYR A 65 14.15 1.01 -8.55
C TYR A 65 13.53 -0.35 -8.84
N CYS A 66 12.24 -0.49 -8.57
CA CYS A 66 11.48 -1.71 -8.81
C CYS A 66 10.03 -1.39 -9.21
N GLU A 67 9.33 -2.41 -9.66
CA GLU A 67 7.93 -2.32 -10.09
C GLU A 67 7.13 -3.47 -9.45
N PRO A 68 6.86 -3.41 -8.13
CA PRO A 68 6.14 -4.46 -7.44
C PRO A 68 4.71 -4.59 -7.96
N ARG A 69 4.24 -5.83 -8.04
CA ARG A 69 2.84 -6.13 -8.30
C ARG A 69 1.97 -5.60 -7.16
N MET A 70 0.92 -4.87 -7.52
CA MET A 70 -0.08 -4.35 -6.59
C MET A 70 -1.24 -5.33 -6.50
N THR A 71 -1.39 -5.98 -5.35
CA THR A 71 -2.50 -6.89 -5.09
C THR A 71 -3.76 -6.12 -4.72
N THR A 72 -3.62 -5.08 -3.90
CA THR A 72 -4.76 -4.30 -3.38
C THR A 72 -4.56 -2.82 -3.65
N VAL A 73 -5.57 -2.19 -4.25
CA VAL A 73 -5.57 -0.76 -4.60
C VAL A 73 -6.81 -0.09 -4.04
N GLY A 74 -6.61 0.92 -3.19
CA GLY A 74 -7.68 1.70 -2.56
C GLY A 74 -7.89 3.06 -3.22
N SER A 75 -9.14 3.38 -3.58
CA SER A 75 -9.55 4.69 -4.02
C SER A 75 -10.67 5.22 -3.12
N GLN A 76 -10.64 6.49 -2.79
CA GLN A 76 -11.65 7.12 -1.95
C GLN A 76 -12.32 8.30 -2.67
N ASP A 77 -13.44 8.76 -2.12
CA ASP A 77 -14.26 9.80 -2.72
C ASP A 77 -13.56 11.14 -2.96
N THR A 78 -12.56 11.49 -2.14
CA THR A 78 -11.76 12.71 -2.32
C THR A 78 -10.71 12.60 -3.41
N THR A 79 -10.31 11.40 -3.80
CA THR A 79 -9.34 11.12 -4.88
C THR A 79 -9.96 10.38 -6.07
N GLY A 80 -11.11 9.74 -5.86
CA GLY A 80 -11.80 8.92 -6.86
C GLY A 80 -12.12 9.65 -8.17
N PRO A 81 -12.64 10.89 -8.17
CA PRO A 81 -12.86 11.64 -9.41
C PRO A 81 -11.57 11.86 -10.21
N MET A 82 -10.47 12.21 -9.55
CA MET A 82 -9.16 12.36 -10.21
C MET A 82 -8.64 11.01 -10.72
N THR A 83 -8.77 9.94 -9.92
CA THR A 83 -8.41 8.58 -10.34
C THR A 83 -9.24 8.15 -11.55
N ARG A 84 -10.54 8.46 -11.59
CA ARG A 84 -11.42 8.22 -12.75
C ARG A 84 -10.94 8.96 -13.99
N ASP A 85 -10.56 10.21 -13.86
CA ASP A 85 -10.15 11.03 -15.01
C ASP A 85 -8.80 10.56 -15.56
N GLU A 86 -7.85 10.20 -14.70
CA GLU A 86 -6.59 9.52 -15.07
C GLU A 86 -6.87 8.15 -15.74
N LEU A 87 -7.85 7.40 -15.25
CA LEU A 87 -8.24 6.12 -15.85
C LEU A 87 -8.87 6.29 -17.23
N LYS A 88 -9.54 7.40 -17.51
CA LYS A 88 -10.08 7.70 -18.85
C LYS A 88 -8.99 7.85 -19.90
N GLU A 89 -7.81 8.35 -19.52
CA GLU A 89 -6.65 8.43 -20.40
C GLU A 89 -6.08 7.05 -20.75
N LEU A 90 -6.24 6.09 -19.85
CA LEU A 90 -5.91 4.66 -20.06
C LEU A 90 -7.08 3.88 -20.71
N ALA A 91 -8.05 4.55 -21.17
CA ALA A 91 -9.36 4.40 -21.78
C ALA A 91 -10.01 3.00 -21.81
N CYS A 92 -9.40 2.00 -22.38
CA CYS A 92 -10.05 0.69 -22.63
C CYS A 92 -9.56 -0.41 -21.68
N LEU A 93 -8.69 -0.09 -20.72
CA LEU A 93 -8.13 -1.10 -19.83
C LEU A 93 -9.06 -1.35 -18.64
N GLY A 94 -9.38 -2.60 -18.40
CA GLY A 94 -9.91 -3.07 -17.13
C GLY A 94 -8.83 -3.02 -16.04
N PHE A 95 -9.21 -3.32 -14.80
CA PHE A 95 -8.24 -3.42 -13.71
C PHE A 95 -7.42 -4.72 -13.81
N SER A 96 -6.13 -4.61 -13.53
CA SER A 96 -5.18 -5.73 -13.46
C SER A 96 -4.74 -6.04 -12.04
N ALA A 97 -4.94 -5.11 -11.08
CA ALA A 97 -4.78 -5.42 -9.66
C ALA A 97 -5.87 -6.38 -9.20
N ASP A 98 -5.54 -7.30 -8.28
CA ASP A 98 -6.46 -8.36 -7.86
C ASP A 98 -7.71 -7.80 -7.15
N LEU A 99 -7.54 -6.71 -6.38
CA LEU A 99 -8.62 -5.97 -5.73
C LEU A 99 -8.43 -4.48 -5.94
N VAL A 100 -9.40 -3.85 -6.60
CA VAL A 100 -9.53 -2.38 -6.64
C VAL A 100 -10.83 -1.99 -5.94
N MET A 101 -10.72 -1.21 -4.86
CA MET A 101 -11.86 -0.82 -4.03
C MET A 101 -12.03 0.70 -4.03
N GLN A 102 -13.27 1.15 -4.28
CA GLN A 102 -13.70 2.54 -4.14
C GLN A 102 -14.57 2.71 -2.89
N SER A 103 -14.37 3.80 -2.16
CA SER A 103 -15.22 4.16 -1.01
C SER A 103 -15.70 5.61 -1.06
N PHE A 104 -16.64 5.94 -0.16
CA PHE A 104 -17.23 7.27 0.01
C PHE A 104 -17.22 7.70 1.47
N CYS A 105 -16.15 7.38 2.19
CA CYS A 105 -16.06 7.60 3.64
C CYS A 105 -15.92 9.07 4.07
N HIS A 106 -15.44 9.97 3.21
CA HIS A 106 -15.21 11.37 3.54
C HIS A 106 -16.42 12.25 3.26
N THR A 107 -17.25 11.90 2.29
CA THR A 107 -18.39 12.71 1.84
C THR A 107 -19.75 12.14 2.27
N ALA A 108 -19.79 11.01 2.99
CA ALA A 108 -21.02 10.32 3.34
C ALA A 108 -21.94 11.15 4.26
N ALA A 109 -21.38 11.83 5.28
CA ALA A 109 -22.18 12.51 6.29
C ALA A 109 -22.71 13.88 5.87
N TYR A 110 -21.92 14.64 5.13
CA TYR A 110 -22.23 16.02 4.71
C TYR A 110 -21.86 16.27 3.26
N PRO A 111 -22.50 15.57 2.30
CA PRO A 111 -22.15 15.68 0.89
C PRO A 111 -22.56 17.05 0.31
N LYS A 112 -21.69 17.61 -0.50
CA LYS A 112 -22.02 18.73 -1.38
C LYS A 112 -22.72 18.20 -2.65
N PRO A 113 -23.38 19.04 -3.46
CA PRO A 113 -24.01 18.59 -4.72
C PRO A 113 -23.05 17.80 -5.64
N VAL A 114 -21.79 18.22 -5.76
CA VAL A 114 -20.77 17.54 -6.55
C VAL A 114 -20.40 16.16 -5.97
N ASP A 115 -20.45 16.02 -4.65
CA ASP A 115 -20.19 14.74 -3.99
C ASP A 115 -21.32 13.75 -4.27
N ILE A 116 -22.56 14.22 -4.26
CA ILE A 116 -23.73 13.39 -4.61
C ILE A 116 -23.64 12.91 -6.07
N GLU A 117 -23.26 13.78 -6.99
CA GLU A 117 -23.01 13.38 -8.39
C GLU A 117 -21.92 12.32 -8.49
N THR A 118 -20.82 12.50 -7.75
CA THR A 118 -19.73 11.52 -7.68
C THR A 118 -20.19 10.19 -7.10
N GLN A 119 -20.97 10.21 -6.02
CA GLN A 119 -21.53 9.02 -5.36
C GLN A 119 -22.45 8.22 -6.28
N HIS A 120 -23.11 8.87 -7.25
CA HIS A 120 -23.95 8.21 -8.25
C HIS A 120 -23.17 7.67 -9.46
N ASN A 121 -22.14 8.38 -9.92
CA ASN A 121 -21.50 8.06 -11.19
C ASN A 121 -20.21 7.21 -11.03
N LEU A 122 -19.50 7.35 -9.94
CA LEU A 122 -18.22 6.68 -9.73
C LEU A 122 -18.34 5.15 -9.48
N PRO A 123 -19.37 4.65 -8.76
CA PRO A 123 -19.53 3.21 -8.55
C PRO A 123 -19.59 2.41 -9.85
N ASP A 124 -20.45 2.78 -10.77
CA ASP A 124 -20.59 2.09 -12.06
C ASP A 124 -19.29 2.13 -12.87
N PHE A 125 -18.59 3.26 -12.83
CA PHE A 125 -17.31 3.41 -13.50
C PHE A 125 -16.27 2.40 -12.98
N ILE A 126 -16.19 2.20 -11.67
CA ILE A 126 -15.26 1.29 -11.01
C ILE A 126 -15.68 -0.17 -11.25
N MET A 127 -16.95 -0.50 -11.02
CA MET A 127 -17.47 -1.87 -11.16
C MET A 127 -17.40 -2.38 -12.61
N ASN A 128 -17.67 -1.52 -13.59
CA ASN A 128 -17.55 -1.88 -15.00
C ASN A 128 -16.10 -2.19 -15.46
N ARG A 129 -15.10 -1.91 -14.60
CA ARG A 129 -13.68 -2.23 -14.83
C ARG A 129 -13.16 -3.39 -13.96
N GLY A 130 -14.08 -4.08 -13.28
CA GLY A 130 -13.74 -5.22 -12.41
C GLY A 130 -13.37 -4.85 -10.98
N GLY A 131 -13.62 -3.60 -10.56
CA GLY A 131 -13.44 -3.17 -9.18
C GLY A 131 -14.67 -3.39 -8.31
N VAL A 132 -14.52 -3.10 -7.02
CA VAL A 132 -15.59 -3.12 -6.02
C VAL A 132 -15.86 -1.69 -5.57
N SER A 133 -17.12 -1.30 -5.47
CA SER A 133 -17.51 0.00 -4.92
C SER A 133 -18.36 -0.18 -3.67
N LEU A 134 -17.93 0.47 -2.59
CA LEU A 134 -18.75 0.67 -1.40
C LEU A 134 -19.78 1.78 -1.67
N ARG A 135 -20.82 1.83 -0.86
CA ARG A 135 -21.82 2.90 -0.89
C ARG A 135 -21.50 3.95 0.17
N PRO A 136 -21.99 5.18 0.03
CA PRO A 136 -21.96 6.15 1.13
C PRO A 136 -22.59 5.57 2.39
N GLY A 137 -21.85 5.58 3.50
CA GLY A 137 -22.30 5.00 4.76
C GLY A 137 -21.90 3.56 5.03
N ASP A 138 -21.35 2.82 4.08
CA ASP A 138 -20.85 1.44 4.30
C ASP A 138 -19.63 1.39 5.22
N GLY A 139 -18.99 2.52 5.47
CA GLY A 139 -17.87 2.64 6.41
C GLY A 139 -16.58 3.16 5.78
N ILE A 140 -15.52 3.12 6.58
CA ILE A 140 -14.20 3.62 6.21
C ILE A 140 -13.49 2.58 5.32
N ILE A 141 -12.89 3.03 4.21
CA ILE A 141 -12.19 2.15 3.27
C ILE A 141 -11.14 1.27 3.95
N HIS A 142 -10.39 1.82 4.91
CA HIS A 142 -9.32 1.08 5.59
C HIS A 142 -9.85 -0.13 6.35
N SER A 143 -11.03 -0.01 6.99
CA SER A 143 -11.67 -1.13 7.69
C SER A 143 -12.06 -2.25 6.74
N TRP A 144 -12.56 -1.91 5.55
CA TRP A 144 -12.92 -2.90 4.53
C TRP A 144 -11.68 -3.51 3.88
N MET A 145 -10.70 -2.69 3.48
CA MET A 145 -9.48 -3.19 2.86
C MET A 145 -8.71 -4.12 3.80
N ASN A 146 -8.61 -3.76 5.09
CA ASN A 146 -7.94 -4.62 6.08
C ASN A 146 -8.67 -5.95 6.34
N ARG A 147 -9.89 -6.13 5.89
CA ARG A 147 -10.60 -7.41 5.88
C ARG A 147 -10.35 -8.26 4.63
N MET A 148 -9.72 -7.67 3.62
CA MET A 148 -9.49 -8.31 2.32
C MET A 148 -8.00 -8.48 2.00
N LEU A 149 -7.12 -8.11 2.95
CA LEU A 149 -5.68 -8.24 2.76
C LEU A 149 -5.23 -9.70 2.80
N LEU A 150 -4.34 -10.03 1.89
CA LEU A 150 -3.58 -11.27 1.94
C LEU A 150 -2.20 -11.01 2.54
N PRO A 151 -1.68 -11.94 3.38
CA PRO A 151 -0.35 -11.81 3.96
C PRO A 151 0.75 -11.68 2.90
N ASP A 152 1.80 -10.93 3.23
CA ASP A 152 2.99 -10.75 2.38
C ASP A 152 2.70 -10.15 1.00
N THR A 153 1.62 -9.39 0.85
CA THR A 153 1.28 -8.70 -0.39
C THR A 153 1.62 -7.22 -0.34
N VAL A 154 1.72 -6.61 -1.51
CA VAL A 154 1.99 -5.17 -1.67
C VAL A 154 0.77 -4.49 -2.25
N GLY A 155 0.48 -3.29 -1.75
CA GLY A 155 -0.63 -2.49 -2.25
C GLY A 155 -0.37 -0.99 -2.22
N THR A 156 -1.37 -0.24 -2.66
CA THR A 156 -1.36 1.23 -2.67
C THR A 156 -2.77 1.77 -2.46
N GLY A 157 -2.86 3.06 -2.25
CA GLY A 157 -4.13 3.77 -2.18
C GLY A 157 -3.95 5.28 -2.16
N GLY A 158 -5.04 5.99 -2.43
CA GLY A 158 -5.08 7.45 -2.49
C GLY A 158 -5.13 8.16 -1.14
N ASP A 159 -5.03 7.42 -0.05
CA ASP A 159 -5.06 7.94 1.32
C ASP A 159 -3.77 7.61 2.06
N SER A 160 -3.23 8.55 2.83
CA SER A 160 -2.02 8.37 3.63
C SER A 160 -2.15 7.26 4.67
N HIS A 161 -3.36 6.96 5.12
CA HIS A 161 -3.69 5.89 6.05
C HIS A 161 -3.94 4.53 5.37
N THR A 162 -3.69 4.39 4.08
CA THR A 162 -3.62 3.08 3.43
C THR A 162 -2.37 2.34 3.93
N ARG A 163 -2.53 1.60 5.04
CA ARG A 163 -1.45 0.94 5.78
C ARG A 163 -1.82 -0.51 6.06
N PHE A 164 -1.06 -1.44 5.50
CA PHE A 164 -1.36 -2.87 5.58
C PHE A 164 -0.46 -3.56 6.61
N PRO A 165 -1.00 -4.00 7.77
CA PRO A 165 -0.18 -4.55 8.84
C PRO A 165 0.49 -5.88 8.50
N ILE A 166 -0.21 -6.77 7.77
CA ILE A 166 0.27 -8.12 7.41
C ILE A 166 0.87 -8.20 6.00
N GLY A 167 0.82 -7.11 5.26
CA GLY A 167 1.51 -6.84 4.01
C GLY A 167 2.28 -5.54 4.13
N ILE A 168 2.46 -4.85 3.02
CA ILE A 168 2.98 -3.49 2.99
C ILE A 168 2.25 -2.67 1.93
N SER A 169 2.03 -1.39 2.20
CA SER A 169 1.44 -0.47 1.21
C SER A 169 2.20 0.83 1.15
N PHE A 170 2.19 1.42 -0.03
CA PHE A 170 2.82 2.70 -0.32
C PHE A 170 1.75 3.65 -0.85
N PRO A 171 1.18 4.53 -0.01
CA PRO A 171 0.21 5.52 -0.44
C PRO A 171 0.74 6.39 -1.58
N ALA A 172 -0.13 6.71 -2.54
CA ALA A 172 0.26 7.41 -3.74
C ALA A 172 -0.82 8.42 -4.18
N GLY A 173 -0.43 9.36 -5.02
CA GLY A 173 -1.39 10.26 -5.66
C GLY A 173 -2.28 9.53 -6.69
N SER A 174 -3.37 10.18 -7.08
CA SER A 174 -4.42 9.62 -7.95
C SER A 174 -3.89 9.00 -9.25
N GLY A 175 -2.92 9.62 -9.90
CA GLY A 175 -2.31 9.11 -11.13
C GLY A 175 -1.60 7.77 -10.93
N LEU A 176 -0.82 7.61 -9.84
CA LEU A 176 -0.18 6.33 -9.53
C LEU A 176 -1.18 5.28 -9.05
N VAL A 177 -2.24 5.68 -8.35
CA VAL A 177 -3.34 4.77 -7.95
C VAL A 177 -4.06 4.24 -9.18
N ALA A 178 -4.41 5.11 -10.15
CA ALA A 178 -5.01 4.72 -11.41
C ALA A 178 -4.11 3.77 -12.21
N PHE A 179 -2.83 4.10 -12.27
CA PHE A 179 -1.81 3.29 -12.93
C PHE A 179 -1.68 1.91 -12.29
N ALA A 180 -1.62 1.85 -10.95
CA ALA A 180 -1.56 0.60 -10.19
C ALA A 180 -2.82 -0.27 -10.40
N ALA A 181 -4.00 0.36 -10.43
CA ALA A 181 -5.25 -0.35 -10.67
C ALA A 181 -5.28 -1.00 -12.06
N THR A 182 -4.88 -0.26 -13.10
CA THR A 182 -4.97 -0.73 -14.50
C THR A 182 -3.85 -1.68 -14.90
N LEU A 183 -2.62 -1.43 -14.50
CA LEU A 183 -1.47 -2.23 -14.90
C LEU A 183 -1.05 -3.27 -13.87
N GLY A 184 -1.60 -3.19 -12.65
CA GLY A 184 -1.31 -4.12 -11.58
C GLY A 184 0.12 -3.98 -11.01
N VAL A 185 0.84 -2.91 -11.33
CA VAL A 185 2.18 -2.62 -10.81
C VAL A 185 2.31 -1.12 -10.51
N MET A 186 3.26 -0.76 -9.64
CA MET A 186 3.58 0.62 -9.35
C MET A 186 5.09 0.86 -9.36
N PRO A 187 5.59 1.92 -10.03
CA PRO A 187 7.01 2.28 -9.95
C PRO A 187 7.37 2.73 -8.54
N LEU A 188 8.39 2.12 -7.96
CA LEU A 188 8.86 2.37 -6.61
C LEU A 188 10.38 2.41 -6.55
N ASP A 189 10.94 3.40 -5.88
CA ASP A 189 12.32 3.36 -5.39
C ASP A 189 12.24 2.83 -3.96
N MET A 190 12.79 1.62 -3.68
CA MET A 190 12.64 0.94 -2.39
C MET A 190 13.11 1.83 -1.24
N PRO A 191 12.26 2.17 -0.26
CA PRO A 191 12.67 2.98 0.89
C PRO A 191 13.60 2.23 1.83
N GLU A 192 14.37 2.99 2.62
CA GLU A 192 15.03 2.45 3.81
C GLU A 192 14.00 2.03 4.86
N SER A 193 14.41 1.21 5.82
CA SER A 193 13.56 0.77 6.94
C SER A 193 14.03 1.30 8.29
N VAL A 194 13.07 1.51 9.19
CA VAL A 194 13.31 1.74 10.62
C VAL A 194 12.68 0.58 11.38
N LEU A 195 13.51 -0.12 12.16
CA LEU A 195 13.04 -1.18 13.04
C LEU A 195 12.48 -0.59 14.33
N VAL A 196 11.23 -0.91 14.63
CA VAL A 196 10.57 -0.67 15.90
C VAL A 196 10.43 -2.01 16.62
N ARG A 197 11.18 -2.20 17.71
CA ARG A 197 11.15 -3.46 18.46
C ARG A 197 10.61 -3.23 19.86
N PHE A 198 9.46 -3.83 20.14
CA PHE A 198 8.94 -3.96 21.50
C PHE A 198 9.66 -5.10 22.24
N LYS A 199 9.91 -4.92 23.52
CA LYS A 199 10.58 -5.92 24.39
C LYS A 199 9.78 -6.08 25.67
N GLY A 200 9.66 -7.32 26.13
CA GLY A 200 8.88 -7.66 27.32
C GLY A 200 7.40 -7.82 26.98
N GLU A 201 6.56 -7.73 27.99
CA GLU A 201 5.12 -7.92 27.91
C GLU A 201 4.37 -6.62 28.23
N MET A 202 3.19 -6.48 27.63
CA MET A 202 2.32 -5.34 27.89
C MET A 202 1.81 -5.39 29.33
N GLN A 203 2.07 -4.35 30.09
CA GLN A 203 1.68 -4.28 31.50
C GLN A 203 0.17 -4.06 31.65
N PRO A 204 -0.44 -4.51 32.76
CA PRO A 204 -1.85 -4.20 33.03
C PRO A 204 -2.14 -2.70 33.00
N GLY A 205 -3.22 -2.31 32.36
CA GLY A 205 -3.62 -0.91 32.17
C GLY A 205 -3.02 -0.22 30.95
N ILE A 206 -2.02 -0.82 30.29
CA ILE A 206 -1.49 -0.33 29.02
C ILE A 206 -2.42 -0.76 27.88
N THR A 207 -2.79 0.18 27.05
CA THR A 207 -3.64 -0.02 25.88
C THR A 207 -2.82 -0.02 24.59
N LEU A 208 -3.44 -0.42 23.49
CA LEU A 208 -2.83 -0.34 22.18
C LEU A 208 -2.47 1.11 21.81
N ARG A 209 -3.30 2.08 22.20
CA ARG A 209 -3.03 3.51 21.97
C ARG A 209 -1.75 3.98 22.67
N ASP A 210 -1.43 3.43 23.82
CA ASP A 210 -0.18 3.73 24.51
C ASP A 210 1.02 3.21 23.72
N LEU A 211 0.92 2.02 23.13
CA LEU A 211 1.96 1.48 22.24
C LEU A 211 2.15 2.35 20.99
N VAL A 212 1.06 2.81 20.38
CA VAL A 212 1.09 3.75 19.25
C VAL A 212 1.89 5.01 19.62
N ASN A 213 1.62 5.59 20.78
CA ASN A 213 2.28 6.82 21.26
C ASN A 213 3.71 6.57 21.76
N ALA A 214 4.01 5.38 22.26
CA ALA A 214 5.35 5.03 22.74
C ALA A 214 6.41 5.07 21.61
N ILE A 215 6.03 4.80 20.37
CA ILE A 215 6.97 4.81 19.23
C ILE A 215 7.57 6.20 19.00
N PRO A 216 6.78 7.27 18.75
CA PRO A 216 7.34 8.62 18.59
C PRO A 216 7.97 9.15 19.89
N TYR A 217 7.41 8.80 21.05
CA TYR A 217 7.99 9.18 22.33
C TYR A 217 9.41 8.64 22.52
N ALA A 218 9.62 7.35 22.24
CA ALA A 218 10.95 6.76 22.28
C ALA A 218 11.93 7.38 21.28
N ALA A 219 11.45 7.78 20.10
CA ALA A 219 12.26 8.48 19.11
C ALA A 219 12.65 9.90 19.60
N LEU A 220 11.74 10.62 20.26
CA LEU A 220 12.01 11.90 20.90
C LEU A 220 13.08 11.75 21.98
N GLN A 221 12.94 10.79 22.88
CA GLN A 221 13.89 10.54 23.96
C GLN A 221 15.31 10.22 23.44
N LYS A 222 15.41 9.63 22.25
CA LYS A 222 16.68 9.31 21.60
C LYS A 222 17.22 10.42 20.69
N GLY A 223 16.54 11.58 20.60
CA GLY A 223 16.91 12.66 19.68
C GLY A 223 16.81 12.32 18.19
N LEU A 224 16.00 11.30 17.85
CA LEU A 224 15.73 10.85 16.47
C LEU A 224 14.50 11.55 15.87
N LEU A 225 13.69 12.17 16.70
CA LEU A 225 12.53 12.97 16.34
C LEU A 225 12.62 14.29 17.13
N THR A 226 12.26 15.41 16.51
CA THR A 226 12.20 16.73 17.18
C THR A 226 10.81 17.33 17.00
N ILE A 227 10.38 18.11 18.00
CA ILE A 227 9.14 18.90 17.95
C ILE A 227 9.42 20.27 17.31
N ASP A 228 10.61 20.83 17.58
CA ASP A 228 11.01 22.14 17.09
C ASP A 228 11.10 22.17 15.55
N LYS A 229 10.80 23.34 14.99
CA LYS A 229 10.87 23.56 13.53
C LYS A 229 12.30 23.71 13.04
N ASP A 230 13.17 24.29 13.85
CA ASP A 230 14.58 24.48 13.52
C ASP A 230 15.36 23.19 13.77
N GLY A 231 16.18 22.77 12.79
CA GLY A 231 16.93 21.53 12.88
C GLY A 231 16.07 20.28 12.92
N LYS A 232 14.89 20.30 12.30
CA LYS A 232 13.89 19.22 12.32
C LYS A 232 14.48 17.86 11.96
N LYS A 233 14.34 16.90 12.86
CA LYS A 233 14.66 15.50 12.65
C LYS A 233 13.39 14.66 12.67
N ASN A 234 13.29 13.71 11.77
CA ASN A 234 12.25 12.70 11.78
C ASN A 234 12.81 11.41 11.17
N VAL A 235 13.18 10.47 12.02
CA VAL A 235 13.76 9.18 11.61
C VAL A 235 12.79 8.35 10.77
N PHE A 236 11.49 8.59 10.88
CA PHE A 236 10.46 7.84 10.17
C PHE A 236 10.21 8.37 8.75
N SER A 237 10.53 9.64 8.51
CA SER A 237 10.18 10.31 7.25
C SER A 237 10.79 9.62 6.04
N GLY A 238 9.92 9.20 5.11
CA GLY A 238 10.32 8.53 3.88
C GLY A 238 10.80 7.09 4.06
N ARG A 239 10.69 6.50 5.26
CA ARG A 239 11.13 5.13 5.56
C ARG A 239 9.96 4.19 5.84
N CYS A 240 10.17 2.90 5.63
CA CYS A 240 9.24 1.86 6.06
C CYS A 240 9.43 1.61 7.57
N LEU A 241 8.34 1.58 8.32
CA LEU A 241 8.36 1.07 9.69
C LEU A 241 8.17 -0.45 9.66
N GLU A 242 9.11 -1.16 10.27
CA GLU A 242 9.02 -2.60 10.49
C GLU A 242 8.88 -2.85 11.99
N ILE A 243 7.68 -3.24 12.43
CA ILE A 243 7.33 -3.40 13.84
C ILE A 243 7.42 -4.87 14.22
N GLU A 244 8.12 -5.19 15.31
CA GLU A 244 8.24 -6.54 15.85
C GLU A 244 8.21 -6.56 17.39
N GLY A 245 8.10 -7.75 17.96
CA GLY A 245 8.08 -7.97 19.41
C GLY A 245 6.69 -8.14 20.01
N LEU A 246 5.65 -8.15 19.18
CA LEU A 246 4.25 -8.37 19.55
C LEU A 246 3.66 -9.52 18.71
N PRO A 247 4.26 -10.72 18.72
CA PRO A 247 4.02 -11.77 17.73
C PRO A 247 2.58 -12.31 17.72
N ASN A 248 1.90 -12.26 18.86
CA ASN A 248 0.55 -12.79 19.06
C ASN A 248 -0.54 -11.69 19.07
N MET A 249 -0.18 -10.47 18.64
CA MET A 249 -1.15 -9.39 18.49
C MET A 249 -2.17 -9.74 17.41
N LYS A 250 -3.44 -9.43 17.63
CA LYS A 250 -4.47 -9.58 16.59
C LYS A 250 -4.20 -8.67 15.40
N VAL A 251 -4.57 -9.11 14.20
CA VAL A 251 -4.35 -8.33 12.97
C VAL A 251 -5.07 -6.97 13.05
N GLU A 252 -6.27 -6.92 13.62
CA GLU A 252 -7.02 -5.68 13.83
C GLU A 252 -6.30 -4.69 14.76
N GLN A 253 -5.58 -5.21 15.76
CA GLN A 253 -4.74 -4.38 16.64
C GLN A 253 -3.45 -3.93 15.91
N ALA A 254 -2.85 -4.82 15.12
CA ALA A 254 -1.68 -4.49 14.32
C ALA A 254 -2.01 -3.41 13.27
N PHE A 255 -3.26 -3.37 12.79
CA PHE A 255 -3.74 -2.31 11.90
C PHE A 255 -3.61 -0.93 12.56
N GLU A 256 -4.00 -0.76 13.81
CA GLU A 256 -3.88 0.54 14.50
C GLU A 256 -2.42 1.01 14.61
N LEU A 257 -1.47 0.08 14.87
CA LEU A 257 -0.05 0.40 14.87
C LEU A 257 0.46 0.81 13.48
N SER A 258 0.02 0.11 12.43
CA SER A 258 0.44 0.42 11.07
C SER A 258 -0.19 1.71 10.56
N ASP A 259 -1.47 1.93 10.82
CA ASP A 259 -2.23 3.13 10.46
C ASP A 259 -1.57 4.40 11.00
N ALA A 260 -1.24 4.41 12.29
CA ALA A 260 -0.59 5.54 12.93
C ALA A 260 0.80 5.92 12.35
N SER A 261 1.40 5.06 11.52
CA SER A 261 2.64 5.36 10.82
C SER A 261 2.49 6.50 9.80
N ALA A 262 1.27 6.73 9.31
CA ALA A 262 0.93 7.86 8.43
C ALA A 262 1.25 9.21 9.08
N GLU A 263 0.90 9.37 10.36
CA GLU A 263 1.12 10.60 11.13
C GLU A 263 2.61 10.89 11.41
N ARG A 264 3.48 9.93 11.11
CA ARG A 264 4.94 10.04 11.25
C ARG A 264 5.66 10.28 9.93
N SER A 265 4.93 10.49 8.84
CA SER A 265 5.46 10.63 7.48
C SER A 265 6.23 9.39 6.99
N ALA A 266 5.92 8.21 7.50
CA ALA A 266 6.50 6.97 7.01
C ALA A 266 6.00 6.65 5.60
N SER A 267 6.84 6.04 4.76
CA SER A 267 6.47 5.60 3.41
C SER A 267 5.57 4.37 3.41
N GLY A 268 5.74 3.49 4.40
CA GLY A 268 4.99 2.27 4.58
C GLY A 268 5.17 1.73 5.99
N CYS A 269 4.39 0.71 6.34
CA CYS A 269 4.52 0.02 7.62
C CYS A 269 4.14 -1.44 7.46
N THR A 270 4.83 -2.33 8.17
CA THR A 270 4.44 -3.73 8.32
C THR A 270 4.70 -4.19 9.75
N VAL A 271 3.93 -5.17 10.21
CA VAL A 271 4.00 -5.71 11.57
C VAL A 271 4.30 -7.20 11.51
N LYS A 272 5.37 -7.63 12.16
CA LYS A 272 5.74 -9.05 12.22
C LYS A 272 4.87 -9.77 13.24
N LEU A 273 3.98 -10.64 12.75
CA LEU A 273 3.10 -11.48 13.55
C LEU A 273 3.47 -12.95 13.37
N ASN A 274 3.00 -13.79 14.31
CA ASN A 274 2.98 -15.24 14.16
C ASN A 274 1.88 -15.69 13.20
N GLU A 275 1.92 -16.95 12.81
CA GLU A 275 0.95 -17.55 11.90
C GLU A 275 -0.46 -17.61 12.50
N GLU A 276 -0.59 -17.90 13.79
CA GLU A 276 -1.88 -18.09 14.48
C GLU A 276 -2.81 -16.88 14.38
N PRO A 277 -2.41 -15.64 14.74
CA PRO A 277 -3.27 -14.46 14.56
C PRO A 277 -3.65 -14.19 13.10
N ILE A 278 -2.77 -14.50 12.16
CA ILE A 278 -3.05 -14.33 10.72
C ILE A 278 -4.10 -15.36 10.27
N LEU A 279 -4.00 -16.62 10.70
CA LEU A 279 -4.99 -17.65 10.38
C LEU A 279 -6.35 -17.35 11.03
N GLU A 280 -6.38 -16.84 12.29
CA GLU A 280 -7.60 -16.40 12.94
C GLU A 280 -8.29 -15.31 12.12
N TYR A 281 -7.54 -14.29 11.72
CA TYR A 281 -8.00 -13.19 10.88
C TYR A 281 -8.57 -13.69 9.54
N LEU A 282 -7.84 -14.54 8.81
CA LEU A 282 -8.29 -15.06 7.51
C LEU A 282 -9.58 -15.89 7.64
N LYS A 283 -9.67 -16.75 8.66
CA LYS A 283 -10.89 -17.53 8.94
C LYS A 283 -12.08 -16.64 9.27
N SER A 284 -11.87 -15.61 10.09
CA SER A 284 -12.91 -14.63 10.44
C SER A 284 -13.42 -13.89 9.19
N ASN A 285 -12.52 -13.52 8.29
CA ASN A 285 -12.89 -12.80 7.08
C ASN A 285 -13.68 -13.68 6.09
N ILE A 286 -13.31 -14.95 5.94
CA ILE A 286 -14.07 -15.91 5.10
C ILE A 286 -15.51 -16.06 5.61
N VAL A 287 -15.72 -16.05 6.91
CA VAL A 287 -17.08 -16.15 7.49
C VAL A 287 -17.89 -14.87 7.28
N MET A 288 -17.21 -13.71 7.20
CA MET A 288 -17.86 -12.41 7.00
C MET A 288 -18.25 -12.16 5.53
N LEU A 289 -17.42 -12.62 4.59
CA LEU A 289 -17.64 -12.46 3.15
C LEU A 289 -18.58 -13.53 2.58
#